data_5f4adb09280632d7df4f82643e437142
#
_entry.id   5f4adb09280632d7df4f82643e437142
#
_cell.length_a   1.000
_cell.length_b   1.000
_cell.length_c   1.000
_cell.angle_alpha   90.00
_cell.angle_beta   90.00
_cell.angle_gamma   90.00
#
_symmetry.space_group_name_H-M   'P 1'
#
loop_
_entity.id
_entity.type
_entity.pdbx_description
1 polymer ?
#
loop_
_entity_poly.entity_id
_entity_poly.type
_entity_poly.pdbx_seq_one_letter_code
_entity_poly.pdbx_strand_id
1 'polypeptide(L)'
;IEFIINELASYGAVMIRKIYGNWKHEQLKSWEAVLLDYAIAPVQQFDYTKGKNATDMAMTIDVMDLLFQDKVDVFSIVSSDSDFTPLVMRIKTEGKQVVGFGEQKTPKSLVAACNRFLFLDNQSSETDVVKTDDIRKKSGNELKSDTALMNLLRDAIARCRDEEGWAMLN
;
A
#
# COMPACT_ATOMS: atom_id res chain seq x y z
N ILE A 1 -4.32 -7.23 9.72
CA ILE A 1 -3.84 -7.91 8.51
C ILE A 1 -4.89 -7.79 7.40
N GLU A 2 -6.15 -8.13 7.67
CA GLU A 2 -7.24 -8.07 6.69
C GLU A 2 -7.31 -6.72 5.97
N PHE A 3 -7.25 -5.61 6.69
CA PHE A 3 -7.20 -4.27 6.12
C PHE A 3 -6.06 -4.09 5.11
N ILE A 4 -4.84 -4.54 5.46
CA ILE A 4 -3.67 -4.45 4.58
C ILE A 4 -3.92 -5.22 3.28
N ILE A 5 -4.42 -6.45 3.38
CA ILE A 5 -4.68 -7.30 2.22
C ILE A 5 -5.78 -6.72 1.33
N ASN A 6 -6.87 -6.22 1.93
CA ASN A 6 -7.97 -5.60 1.20
C ASN A 6 -7.51 -4.32 0.46
N GLU A 7 -6.69 -3.51 1.11
CA GLU A 7 -6.12 -2.31 0.48
C GLU A 7 -5.21 -2.67 -0.69
N LEU A 8 -4.35 -3.69 -0.52
CA LEU A 8 -3.43 -4.15 -1.56
C LEU A 8 -4.14 -4.81 -2.74
N ALA A 9 -5.32 -5.38 -2.55
CA ALA A 9 -6.12 -5.97 -3.63
C ALA A 9 -6.47 -4.96 -4.73
N SER A 10 -6.51 -3.65 -4.40
CA SER A 10 -6.74 -2.58 -5.39
C SER A 10 -5.57 -2.39 -6.37
N TYR A 11 -4.36 -2.85 -5.99
CA TYR A 11 -3.15 -2.77 -6.83
C TYR A 11 -2.93 -4.03 -7.69
N GLY A 12 -3.68 -5.11 -7.44
CA GLY A 12 -3.57 -6.37 -8.15
C GLY A 12 -3.41 -7.59 -7.24
N ALA A 13 -2.94 -8.70 -7.79
CA ALA A 13 -2.73 -9.93 -7.03
C ALA A 13 -1.51 -9.81 -6.10
N VAL A 14 -1.71 -10.06 -4.81
CA VAL A 14 -0.61 -10.11 -3.82
C VAL A 14 0.12 -11.44 -3.96
N MET A 15 1.23 -11.44 -4.70
CA MET A 15 1.97 -12.67 -5.05
C MET A 15 2.83 -13.19 -3.91
N ILE A 16 3.44 -12.31 -3.12
CA ILE A 16 4.42 -12.65 -2.08
C ILE A 16 3.98 -11.99 -0.77
N ARG A 17 3.85 -12.81 0.28
CA ARG A 17 3.53 -12.37 1.63
C ARG A 17 4.54 -12.98 2.59
N LYS A 18 5.39 -12.15 3.17
CA LYS A 18 6.44 -12.58 4.09
C LYS A 18 6.39 -11.75 5.37
N ILE A 19 6.72 -12.39 6.48
CA ILE A 19 6.92 -11.71 7.75
C ILE A 19 8.21 -12.20 8.39
N TYR A 20 9.01 -11.29 8.89
CA TYR A 20 10.36 -11.54 9.39
C TYR A 20 10.36 -11.43 10.90
N GLY A 21 11.01 -12.38 11.58
CA GLY A 21 11.08 -12.33 13.02
C GLY A 21 11.83 -13.53 13.62
N ASN A 22 12.13 -13.45 14.90
CA ASN A 22 12.64 -14.58 15.67
C ASN A 22 11.47 -15.37 16.24
N TRP A 23 10.94 -16.31 15.46
CA TRP A 23 9.75 -17.13 15.77
C TRP A 23 9.91 -18.06 16.98
N LYS A 24 11.11 -18.11 17.58
CA LYS A 24 11.33 -18.80 18.86
C LYS A 24 10.81 -17.99 20.05
N HIS A 25 10.52 -16.70 19.89
CA HIS A 25 9.96 -15.90 20.97
C HIS A 25 8.50 -16.26 21.22
N GLU A 26 8.18 -16.53 22.48
CA GLU A 26 6.82 -16.85 22.95
C GLU A 26 5.78 -15.79 22.50
N GLN A 27 6.18 -14.53 22.44
CA GLN A 27 5.33 -13.41 22.05
C GLN A 27 4.80 -13.52 20.61
N LEU A 28 5.49 -14.25 19.74
CA LEU A 28 5.08 -14.44 18.35
C LEU A 28 4.18 -15.65 18.13
N LYS A 29 3.94 -16.48 19.15
CA LYS A 29 3.08 -17.67 19.04
C LYS A 29 1.64 -17.31 18.63
N SER A 30 1.14 -16.17 19.07
CA SER A 30 -0.20 -15.71 18.70
C SER A 30 -0.36 -15.42 17.21
N TRP A 31 0.73 -15.25 16.49
CA TRP A 31 0.73 -15.03 15.05
C TRP A 31 0.51 -16.29 14.22
N GLU A 32 0.67 -17.49 14.81
CA GLU A 32 0.61 -18.77 14.07
C GLU A 32 -0.71 -18.92 13.30
N ALA A 33 -1.85 -18.69 13.95
CA ALA A 33 -3.16 -18.72 13.30
C ALA A 33 -3.28 -17.68 12.19
N VAL A 34 -2.81 -16.47 12.43
CA VAL A 34 -2.83 -15.37 11.45
C VAL A 34 -1.98 -15.71 10.22
N LEU A 35 -0.82 -16.33 10.40
CA LEU A 35 0.05 -16.73 9.29
C LEU A 35 -0.64 -17.76 8.38
N LEU A 36 -1.34 -18.72 8.98
CA LEU A 36 -2.08 -19.76 8.26
C LEU A 36 -3.30 -19.17 7.54
N ASP A 37 -4.11 -18.38 8.24
CA ASP A 37 -5.34 -17.81 7.71
C ASP A 37 -5.11 -16.89 6.49
N TYR A 38 -3.99 -16.17 6.50
CA TYR A 38 -3.65 -15.21 5.44
C TYR A 38 -2.54 -15.69 4.49
N ALA A 39 -2.13 -16.95 4.59
CA ALA A 39 -1.06 -17.55 3.78
C ALA A 39 0.22 -16.69 3.76
N ILE A 40 0.68 -16.27 4.94
CA ILE A 40 1.89 -15.46 5.12
C ILE A 40 3.06 -16.40 5.44
N ALA A 41 4.15 -16.31 4.69
CA ALA A 41 5.35 -17.10 4.91
C ALA A 41 6.22 -16.48 6.02
N PRO A 42 6.40 -17.14 7.17
CA PRO A 42 7.31 -16.68 8.20
C PRO A 42 8.76 -16.90 7.77
N VAL A 43 9.59 -15.88 7.92
CA VAL A 43 11.05 -15.96 7.74
C VAL A 43 11.71 -15.93 9.11
N GLN A 44 12.37 -17.05 9.49
CA GLN A 44 13.08 -17.13 10.75
C GLN A 44 14.38 -16.35 10.67
N GLN A 45 14.54 -15.38 11.56
CA GLN A 45 15.79 -14.68 11.76
C GLN A 45 16.21 -14.79 13.22
N PHE A 46 17.41 -15.37 13.46
CA PHE A 46 17.97 -15.45 14.81
C PHE A 46 18.63 -14.14 15.21
N ASP A 47 18.50 -13.79 16.48
CA ASP A 47 19.19 -12.66 17.04
C ASP A 47 20.66 -13.05 17.32
N TYR A 48 21.58 -12.69 16.44
CA TYR A 48 23.02 -12.95 16.63
C TYR A 48 23.58 -12.15 17.82
N THR A 49 23.01 -10.98 18.07
CA THR A 49 23.36 -10.11 19.20
C THR A 49 22.13 -9.31 19.59
N LYS A 50 21.84 -9.18 20.89
CA LYS A 50 20.71 -8.39 21.38
C LYS A 50 20.76 -6.94 20.87
N GLY A 51 19.63 -6.42 20.39
CA GLY A 51 19.48 -5.04 19.95
C GLY A 51 20.14 -4.73 18.61
N LYS A 52 20.36 -5.72 17.73
CA LYS A 52 20.82 -5.54 16.36
C LYS A 52 19.66 -5.75 15.38
N ASN A 53 19.67 -5.00 14.28
CA ASN A 53 18.64 -4.99 13.22
C ASN A 53 18.78 -6.18 12.24
N ALA A 54 19.00 -7.41 12.76
CA ALA A 54 19.20 -8.59 11.93
C ALA A 54 17.96 -8.94 11.11
N THR A 55 16.78 -8.76 11.69
CA THR A 55 15.49 -8.98 11.03
C THR A 55 15.27 -7.96 9.90
N ASP A 56 15.57 -6.69 10.16
CA ASP A 56 15.41 -5.61 9.17
C ASP A 56 16.36 -5.78 7.99
N MET A 57 17.59 -6.24 8.29
CA MET A 57 18.59 -6.56 7.27
C MET A 57 18.13 -7.74 6.39
N ALA A 58 17.58 -8.80 7.00
CA ALA A 58 17.07 -9.96 6.27
C ALA A 58 15.90 -9.54 5.34
N MET A 59 14.97 -8.71 5.82
CA MET A 59 13.90 -8.16 5.01
C MET A 59 14.45 -7.30 3.88
N THR A 60 15.43 -6.44 4.15
CA THR A 60 16.04 -5.57 3.14
C THR A 60 16.69 -6.39 2.02
N ILE A 61 17.44 -7.45 2.35
CA ILE A 61 18.06 -8.32 1.36
C ILE A 61 17.01 -8.99 0.48
N ASP A 62 15.98 -9.60 1.07
CA ASP A 62 14.91 -10.25 0.33
C ASP A 62 14.16 -9.27 -0.61
N VAL A 63 13.89 -8.05 -0.14
CA VAL A 63 13.24 -7.02 -0.96
C VAL A 63 14.14 -6.61 -2.12
N MET A 64 15.44 -6.47 -1.91
CA MET A 64 16.39 -6.15 -2.97
C MET A 64 16.49 -7.28 -4.00
N ASP A 65 16.48 -8.54 -3.58
CA ASP A 65 16.46 -9.69 -4.48
C ASP A 65 15.19 -9.70 -5.35
N LEU A 66 14.03 -9.42 -4.75
CA LEU A 66 12.78 -9.31 -5.50
C LEU A 66 12.77 -8.13 -6.47
N LEU A 67 13.37 -7.02 -6.09
CA LEU A 67 13.49 -5.83 -6.92
C LEU A 67 14.32 -6.14 -8.18
N PHE A 68 15.45 -6.83 -8.02
CA PHE A 68 16.31 -7.21 -9.16
C PHE A 68 15.71 -8.32 -10.04
N GLN A 69 14.79 -9.14 -9.51
CA GLN A 69 14.08 -10.13 -10.33
C GLN A 69 13.06 -9.49 -11.29
N ASP A 70 12.69 -8.24 -11.06
CA ASP A 70 11.74 -7.44 -11.87
C ASP A 70 10.39 -8.14 -12.13
N LYS A 71 9.91 -8.91 -11.13
CA LYS A 71 8.66 -9.69 -11.23
C LYS A 71 7.46 -9.00 -10.59
N VAL A 72 7.69 -7.94 -9.84
CA VAL A 72 6.66 -7.21 -9.11
C VAL A 72 6.78 -5.71 -9.36
N ASP A 73 5.66 -5.02 -9.45
CA ASP A 73 5.61 -3.58 -9.72
C ASP A 73 5.27 -2.76 -8.49
N VAL A 74 4.68 -3.40 -7.47
CA VAL A 74 4.27 -2.75 -6.23
C VAL A 74 4.84 -3.50 -5.04
N PHE A 75 5.54 -2.79 -4.18
CA PHE A 75 6.07 -3.28 -2.91
C PHE A 75 5.23 -2.73 -1.76
N SER A 76 4.85 -3.60 -0.83
CA SER A 76 4.20 -3.19 0.41
C SER A 76 5.16 -3.37 1.58
N ILE A 77 5.43 -2.29 2.31
CA ILE A 77 6.29 -2.30 3.49
C ILE A 77 5.44 -1.98 4.71
N VAL A 78 5.35 -2.93 5.65
CA VAL A 78 4.60 -2.78 6.90
C VAL A 78 5.61 -2.57 8.03
N SER A 79 5.91 -1.31 8.31
CA SER A 79 6.84 -0.91 9.36
C SER A 79 6.67 0.55 9.74
N SER A 80 7.01 0.88 11.00
CA SER A 80 7.11 2.27 11.49
C SER A 80 8.57 2.71 11.66
N ASP A 81 9.52 1.90 11.22
CA ASP A 81 10.94 2.18 11.37
C ASP A 81 11.47 3.01 10.20
N SER A 82 12.04 4.18 10.53
CA SER A 82 12.66 5.09 9.54
C SER A 82 13.89 4.51 8.84
N ASP A 83 14.50 3.47 9.39
CA ASP A 83 15.68 2.83 8.81
C ASP A 83 15.36 2.16 7.45
N PHE A 84 14.07 1.92 7.16
CA PHE A 84 13.61 1.48 5.85
C PHE A 84 13.47 2.60 4.80
N THR A 85 13.64 3.86 5.18
CA THR A 85 13.57 4.99 4.22
C THR A 85 14.51 4.83 3.02
N PRO A 86 15.80 4.45 3.19
CA PRO A 86 16.69 4.21 2.05
C PRO A 86 16.23 3.07 1.13
N LEU A 87 15.67 2.00 1.70
CA LEU A 87 15.11 0.89 0.94
C LEU A 87 13.94 1.35 0.05
N VAL A 88 13.00 2.10 0.64
CA VAL A 88 11.85 2.67 -0.10
C VAL A 88 12.32 3.57 -1.24
N MET A 89 13.30 4.44 -0.97
CA MET A 89 13.87 5.30 -2.01
C MET A 89 14.52 4.48 -3.12
N ARG A 90 15.25 3.40 -2.79
CA ARG A 90 15.87 2.51 -3.77
C ARG A 90 14.84 1.84 -4.67
N ILE A 91 13.77 1.30 -4.11
CA ILE A 91 12.67 0.68 -4.86
C ILE A 91 12.08 1.69 -5.86
N LYS A 92 11.83 2.92 -5.43
CA LYS A 92 11.29 3.98 -6.29
C LYS A 92 12.25 4.41 -7.38
N THR A 93 13.56 4.38 -7.13
CA THR A 93 14.58 4.68 -8.17
C THR A 93 14.55 3.68 -9.32
N GLU A 94 14.13 2.43 -9.06
CA GLU A 94 13.91 1.40 -10.08
C GLU A 94 12.53 1.50 -10.75
N GLY A 95 11.78 2.59 -10.53
CA GLY A 95 10.47 2.82 -11.14
C GLY A 95 9.32 2.03 -10.52
N LYS A 96 9.54 1.34 -9.39
CA LYS A 96 8.51 0.58 -8.70
C LYS A 96 7.73 1.43 -7.71
N GLN A 97 6.50 1.02 -7.38
CA GLN A 97 5.68 1.70 -6.40
C GLN A 97 5.86 1.11 -5.00
N VAL A 98 5.73 1.96 -3.97
CA VAL A 98 5.78 1.53 -2.58
C VAL A 98 4.55 2.02 -1.83
N VAL A 99 3.82 1.07 -1.24
CA VAL A 99 2.71 1.32 -0.32
C VAL A 99 3.18 0.99 1.09
N GLY A 100 3.29 2.00 1.94
CA GLY A 100 3.69 1.85 3.33
C GLY A 100 2.49 1.66 4.27
N PHE A 101 2.65 0.86 5.29
CA PHE A 101 1.72 0.73 6.41
C PHE A 101 2.49 0.84 7.72
N GLY A 102 1.97 1.59 8.67
CA GLY A 102 2.61 1.76 9.98
C GLY A 102 1.71 2.48 10.97
N GLU A 103 2.27 2.79 12.12
CA GLU A 103 1.60 3.52 13.19
C GLU A 103 1.65 5.04 12.94
N GLN A 104 0.75 5.79 13.61
CA GLN A 104 0.71 7.27 13.55
C GLN A 104 2.04 7.92 13.93
N LYS A 105 2.81 7.29 14.82
CA LYS A 105 4.13 7.78 15.26
C LYS A 105 5.24 7.60 14.22
N THR A 106 4.96 6.97 13.07
CA THR A 106 5.95 6.73 12.01
C THR A 106 6.60 8.05 11.58
N PRO A 107 7.95 8.10 11.52
CA PRO A 107 8.67 9.31 11.12
C PRO A 107 8.26 9.80 9.74
N LYS A 108 8.14 11.12 9.60
CA LYS A 108 7.73 11.76 8.33
C LYS A 108 8.62 11.41 7.14
N SER A 109 9.89 11.08 7.38
CA SER A 109 10.83 10.66 6.35
C SER A 109 10.36 9.39 5.62
N LEU A 110 9.93 8.36 6.38
CA LEU A 110 9.43 7.12 5.80
C LEU A 110 8.07 7.34 5.13
N VAL A 111 7.17 8.07 5.78
CA VAL A 111 5.84 8.41 5.21
C VAL A 111 5.99 9.12 3.86
N ALA A 112 6.83 10.15 3.79
CA ALA A 112 7.05 10.94 2.57
C ALA A 112 7.80 10.17 1.47
N ALA A 113 8.62 9.19 1.84
CA ALA A 113 9.32 8.36 0.87
C ALA A 113 8.37 7.45 0.08
N CYS A 114 7.30 6.94 0.69
CA CYS A 114 6.32 6.06 0.04
C CYS A 114 5.50 6.79 -1.03
N ASN A 115 4.96 6.06 -2.00
CA ASN A 115 3.95 6.59 -2.93
C ASN A 115 2.63 6.83 -2.21
N ARG A 116 2.28 5.92 -1.30
CA ARG A 116 1.13 6.03 -0.40
C ARG A 116 1.51 5.43 0.95
N PHE A 117 1.05 6.04 2.04
CA PHE A 117 1.25 5.51 3.38
C PHE A 117 -0.09 5.49 4.13
N LEU A 118 -0.40 4.37 4.78
CA LEU A 118 -1.65 4.16 5.53
C LEU A 118 -1.33 3.87 7.00
N PHE A 119 -2.04 4.57 7.88
CA PHE A 119 -1.89 4.40 9.32
C PHE A 119 -2.82 3.30 9.82
N LEU A 120 -2.26 2.35 10.59
CA LEU A 120 -2.99 1.18 11.10
C LEU A 120 -3.78 1.48 12.37
N ASP A 121 -3.38 2.48 13.13
CA ASP A 121 -3.96 2.83 14.44
C ASP A 121 -5.38 3.40 14.30
N ASN A 122 -5.72 3.98 13.16
CA ASN A 122 -7.03 4.57 12.89
C ASN A 122 -8.12 3.53 12.61
N GLN A 123 -7.78 2.24 12.58
CA GLN A 123 -8.73 1.16 12.27
C GLN A 123 -9.60 0.75 13.46
N SER A 124 -9.30 1.20 14.68
CA SER A 124 -10.03 0.84 15.91
C SER A 124 -11.12 1.84 16.30
N SER A 125 -11.30 2.92 15.56
CA SER A 125 -12.43 3.85 15.70
C SER A 125 -13.10 4.04 14.34
N GLU A 126 -14.19 3.31 14.11
CA GLU A 126 -15.25 3.79 13.24
C GLU A 126 -15.66 5.18 13.76
N THR A 127 -15.15 6.24 13.20
CA THR A 127 -15.58 7.64 13.23
C THR A 127 -14.41 8.62 13.35
N ASP A 128 -13.51 8.61 12.37
CA ASP A 128 -12.86 9.86 11.95
C ASP A 128 -12.44 9.70 10.49
N VAL A 129 -13.44 9.66 9.63
CA VAL A 129 -13.28 10.01 8.24
C VAL A 129 -12.84 11.48 8.27
N VAL A 130 -11.55 11.74 8.12
CA VAL A 130 -11.12 13.03 7.61
C VAL A 130 -11.91 13.20 6.31
N LYS A 131 -12.88 14.07 6.37
CA LYS A 131 -13.69 14.52 5.24
C LYS A 131 -12.77 15.13 4.19
N THR A 132 -12.20 14.31 3.34
CA THR A 132 -12.05 14.70 1.96
C THR A 132 -13.44 14.55 1.38
N ASP A 133 -14.00 15.68 0.99
CA ASP A 133 -15.34 15.87 0.51
C ASP A 133 -16.09 14.61 0.10
N ASP A 134 -17.26 14.44 0.74
CA ASP A 134 -18.34 13.51 0.45
C ASP A 134 -18.37 13.09 -1.04
N ILE A 135 -17.62 12.05 -1.42
CA ILE A 135 -17.92 11.33 -2.64
C ILE A 135 -19.04 10.36 -2.29
N ARG A 136 -20.16 10.92 -1.91
CA ARG A 136 -21.45 10.25 -1.98
C ARG A 136 -21.58 9.79 -3.43
N LYS A 137 -21.61 8.49 -3.67
CA LYS A 137 -21.97 7.96 -4.98
C LYS A 137 -23.34 8.52 -5.34
N LYS A 138 -23.36 9.58 -6.13
CA LYS A 138 -24.59 10.20 -6.61
C LYS A 138 -25.35 9.15 -7.42
N SER A 139 -26.64 9.03 -7.18
CA SER A 139 -27.49 8.17 -8.01
C SER A 139 -27.47 8.63 -9.47
N GLY A 140 -27.78 7.75 -10.41
CA GLY A 140 -27.77 8.11 -11.83
C GLY A 140 -28.66 9.31 -12.18
N ASN A 141 -29.69 9.58 -11.38
CA ASN A 141 -30.57 10.74 -11.55
C ASN A 141 -29.94 12.04 -10.99
N GLU A 142 -29.22 11.96 -9.87
CA GLU A 142 -28.46 13.09 -9.31
C GLU A 142 -27.28 13.48 -10.19
N LEU A 143 -26.62 12.52 -10.84
CA LEU A 143 -25.55 12.79 -11.82
C LEU A 143 -26.08 13.51 -13.06
N LYS A 144 -27.26 13.15 -13.55
CA LYS A 144 -27.89 13.80 -14.70
C LYS A 144 -28.38 15.23 -14.40
N SER A 145 -28.66 15.54 -13.14
CA SER A 145 -29.07 16.87 -12.69
C SER A 145 -27.90 17.78 -12.29
N ASP A 146 -26.67 17.23 -12.21
CA ASP A 146 -25.48 18.00 -11.92
C ASP A 146 -25.00 18.78 -13.17
N THR A 147 -25.46 20.02 -13.26
CA THR A 147 -25.21 20.89 -14.42
C THR A 147 -23.71 21.15 -14.63
N ALA A 148 -22.90 21.22 -13.55
CA ALA A 148 -21.46 21.43 -13.63
C ALA A 148 -20.75 20.21 -14.23
N LEU A 149 -21.11 19.01 -13.77
CA LEU A 149 -20.58 17.75 -14.29
C LEU A 149 -20.99 17.55 -15.76
N MET A 150 -22.26 17.82 -16.08
CA MET A 150 -22.78 17.68 -17.47
C MET A 150 -22.12 18.66 -18.45
N ASN A 151 -21.79 19.87 -18.02
CA ASN A 151 -21.06 20.82 -18.85
C ASN A 151 -19.60 20.38 -19.03
N LEU A 152 -18.93 19.93 -17.97
CA LEU A 152 -17.55 19.41 -18.04
C LEU A 152 -17.45 18.21 -19.01
N LEU A 153 -18.42 17.29 -18.96
CA LEU A 153 -18.46 16.13 -19.87
C LEU A 153 -18.70 16.58 -21.31
N ARG A 154 -19.60 17.54 -21.55
CA ARG A 154 -19.84 18.09 -22.88
C ARG A 154 -18.61 18.77 -23.45
N ASP A 155 -17.89 19.55 -22.64
CA ASP A 155 -16.66 20.22 -23.07
C ASP A 155 -15.55 19.19 -23.36
N ALA A 156 -15.41 18.15 -22.53
CA ALA A 156 -14.45 17.07 -22.76
C ALA A 156 -14.77 16.32 -24.08
N ILE A 157 -16.02 15.94 -24.29
CA ILE A 157 -16.46 15.28 -25.54
C ILE A 157 -16.23 16.19 -26.75
N ALA A 158 -16.51 17.50 -26.62
CA ALA A 158 -16.32 18.45 -27.72
C ALA A 158 -14.84 18.61 -28.11
N ARG A 159 -13.92 18.50 -27.17
CA ARG A 159 -12.45 18.55 -27.39
C ARG A 159 -11.88 17.26 -27.96
N CYS A 160 -12.55 16.12 -27.74
CA CYS A 160 -12.08 14.80 -28.19
C CYS A 160 -12.80 14.30 -29.46
N ARG A 161 -13.67 15.13 -30.09
CA ARG A 161 -14.35 14.77 -31.34
C ARG A 161 -13.36 14.80 -32.52
N ASP A 162 -13.42 13.74 -33.32
CA ASP A 162 -12.77 13.68 -34.62
C ASP A 162 -13.60 14.45 -35.72
N GLU A 163 -13.08 14.45 -36.93
CA GLU A 163 -13.75 15.12 -38.09
C GLU A 163 -15.09 14.48 -38.42
N GLU A 164 -15.38 13.26 -37.99
CA GLU A 164 -16.64 12.54 -38.18
C GLU A 164 -17.61 12.72 -37.00
N GLY A 165 -17.22 13.44 -35.95
CA GLY A 165 -18.05 13.77 -34.79
C GLY A 165 -18.10 12.73 -33.69
N TRP A 166 -17.23 11.70 -33.72
CA TRP A 166 -17.12 10.69 -32.69
C TRP A 166 -16.04 11.04 -31.65
N ALA A 167 -16.28 10.74 -30.38
CA ALA A 167 -15.31 10.87 -29.31
C ALA A 167 -14.95 9.47 -28.76
N MET A 168 -13.69 9.08 -28.89
CA MET A 168 -13.19 7.85 -28.24
C MET A 168 -12.75 8.15 -26.82
N LEU A 169 -13.27 7.38 -25.85
CA LEU A 169 -12.82 7.35 -24.46
C LEU A 169 -11.77 6.23 -24.35
N ASN A 170 -10.50 6.63 -24.21
CA ASN A 170 -9.39 5.71 -23.86
C ASN A 170 -9.25 5.62 -22.35
#